data_8fbd53c78824873bd95bd16501910693
#
_entry.id   8fbd53c78824873bd95bd16501910693
#
_cell.length_a   1.000
_cell.length_b   1.000
_cell.length_c   1.000
_cell.angle_alpha   90.00
_cell.angle_beta   90.00
_cell.angle_gamma   90.00
#
_symmetry.space_group_name_H-M   'P 1'
#
loop_
_entity.id
_entity.type
_entity.pdbx_description
1 polymer ?
#
loop_
_entity_poly.entity_id
_entity_poly.type
_entity_poly.pdbx_seq_one_letter_code
_entity_poly.pdbx_strand_id
1 'polypeptide(L)'
;GTWATAPQTVVRSFMPYNNCMTNRSVRQVVKVSIGGDVIRLKLSNIYSMQPVEIRSIYIAHAKDSFAIDAKTAQYFKFGNSYKTVIPAGKQIVSDALKFNLRNLERVAITINYTSAPEVPTVHMGSRTTSYIMKGVTNAHSNFEKAFRENHWYNISGIDVYTMSNNMSAIAIIGNSITDGKCSTDNAQNRWPDVMSEMLQLKHKITNQGVLNLGIGNNR
;
A
#
# COMPACT_ATOMS: atom_id res chain seq x y z
N GLY A 1 -7.83 1.40 -11.27
CA GLY A 1 -6.72 1.09 -10.36
C GLY A 1 -5.38 1.56 -10.87
N THR A 2 -4.52 2.07 -9.99
CA THR A 2 -3.14 2.40 -10.33
C THR A 2 -2.12 1.50 -9.64
N TRP A 3 -2.48 0.99 -8.48
CA TRP A 3 -1.70 0.02 -7.70
C TRP A 3 -2.64 -0.95 -7.00
N ALA A 4 -2.23 -2.20 -6.88
CA ALA A 4 -2.91 -3.20 -6.06
C ALA A 4 -1.93 -4.26 -5.58
N THR A 5 -2.33 -4.98 -4.54
CA THR A 5 -1.66 -6.19 -4.08
C THR A 5 -2.71 -7.20 -3.61
N ALA A 6 -2.37 -8.49 -3.68
CA ALA A 6 -3.27 -9.55 -3.27
C ALA A 6 -3.22 -9.75 -1.75
N PRO A 7 -4.36 -9.63 -1.05
CA PRO A 7 -4.41 -9.93 0.38
C PRO A 7 -4.11 -11.41 0.66
N GLN A 8 -3.39 -11.65 1.76
CA GLN A 8 -3.02 -12.97 2.25
C GLN A 8 -3.21 -13.06 3.76
N THR A 9 -3.31 -14.28 4.27
CA THR A 9 -3.12 -14.54 5.70
C THR A 9 -1.64 -14.42 6.06
N VAL A 10 -1.34 -14.13 7.32
CA VAL A 10 0.02 -14.00 7.81
C VAL A 10 0.56 -15.33 8.33
N VAL A 11 1.86 -15.55 8.14
CA VAL A 11 2.61 -16.55 8.91
C VAL A 11 3.07 -15.87 10.20
N ARG A 12 2.62 -16.38 11.32
CA ARG A 12 2.74 -15.73 12.63
C ARG A 12 4.18 -15.37 13.02
N SER A 13 5.14 -16.20 12.65
CA SER A 13 6.56 -15.97 12.91
C SER A 13 7.17 -14.75 12.18
N PHE A 14 6.46 -14.21 11.20
CA PHE A 14 6.90 -13.02 10.46
C PHE A 14 6.30 -11.71 10.98
N MET A 15 5.49 -11.78 12.04
CA MET A 15 4.91 -10.57 12.62
C MET A 15 5.86 -9.93 13.62
N PRO A 16 6.04 -8.61 13.57
CA PRO A 16 6.75 -7.88 14.61
C PRO A 16 5.89 -7.69 15.87
N TYR A 17 6.51 -7.24 16.96
CA TYR A 17 5.81 -6.83 18.19
C TYR A 17 4.79 -7.85 18.71
N ASN A 18 5.19 -9.10 18.83
CA ASN A 18 4.31 -10.18 19.31
C ASN A 18 3.06 -10.38 18.44
N ASN A 19 3.23 -10.21 17.12
CA ASN A 19 2.20 -10.43 16.11
C ASN A 19 1.04 -9.40 16.13
N CYS A 20 1.25 -8.22 16.69
CA CYS A 20 0.20 -7.23 16.78
C CYS A 20 0.68 -5.82 16.41
N MET A 21 -0.11 -5.13 15.58
CA MET A 21 0.10 -3.73 15.21
C MET A 21 -0.65 -2.75 16.12
N THR A 22 -1.28 -3.22 17.19
CA THR A 22 -1.98 -2.37 18.15
C THR A 22 -1.05 -1.28 18.68
N ASN A 23 -1.54 -0.04 18.68
CA ASN A 23 -0.80 1.14 19.09
C ASN A 23 0.56 1.31 18.38
N ARG A 24 0.57 1.02 17.08
CA ARG A 24 1.73 1.15 16.19
C ARG A 24 1.39 2.05 15.01
N SER A 25 2.43 2.61 14.43
CA SER A 25 2.38 3.34 13.16
C SER A 25 3.21 2.57 12.14
N VAL A 26 2.64 2.30 10.97
CA VAL A 26 3.29 1.52 9.91
C VAL A 26 3.34 2.34 8.63
N ARG A 27 4.54 2.71 8.20
CA ARG A 27 4.78 3.40 6.92
C ARG A 27 5.14 2.39 5.86
N GLN A 28 4.39 2.39 4.76
CA GLN A 28 4.48 1.43 3.68
C GLN A 28 4.67 2.16 2.36
N VAL A 29 5.65 1.74 1.58
CA VAL A 29 5.98 2.36 0.29
C VAL A 29 5.42 1.49 -0.82
N VAL A 30 4.77 2.14 -1.79
CA VAL A 30 4.27 1.50 -3.01
C VAL A 30 4.65 2.35 -4.23
N LYS A 31 4.83 1.68 -5.39
CA LYS A 31 5.01 2.35 -6.66
C LYS A 31 3.74 2.23 -7.48
N VAL A 32 3.19 3.37 -7.85
CA VAL A 32 1.99 3.42 -8.69
C VAL A 32 2.33 3.32 -10.17
N SER A 33 1.37 2.94 -11.00
CA SER A 33 1.52 2.90 -12.45
C SER A 33 1.12 4.21 -13.11
N ILE A 34 -0.12 4.60 -13.03
CA ILE A 34 -0.65 5.85 -13.60
C ILE A 34 -0.95 6.86 -12.49
N GLY A 35 -0.83 8.13 -12.81
CA GLY A 35 -1.14 9.22 -11.91
C GLY A 35 -2.56 9.76 -12.01
N GLY A 36 -2.83 10.79 -11.24
CA GLY A 36 -4.10 11.51 -11.21
C GLY A 36 -4.13 12.50 -10.05
N ASP A 37 -5.15 13.35 -10.01
CA ASP A 37 -5.25 14.41 -9.00
C ASP A 37 -6.18 14.06 -7.82
N VAL A 38 -6.94 12.99 -7.95
CA VAL A 38 -7.86 12.50 -6.92
C VAL A 38 -7.70 11.00 -6.79
N ILE A 39 -7.53 10.52 -5.56
CA ILE A 39 -7.26 9.12 -5.27
C ILE A 39 -8.23 8.57 -4.20
N ARG A 40 -8.34 7.25 -4.15
CA ARG A 40 -8.95 6.48 -3.06
C ARG A 40 -8.02 5.34 -2.65
N LEU A 41 -7.96 5.11 -1.35
CA LEU A 41 -7.23 3.99 -0.76
C LEU A 41 -8.19 2.85 -0.45
N LYS A 42 -7.80 1.64 -0.83
CA LYS A 42 -8.50 0.39 -0.46
C LYS A 42 -7.73 -0.32 0.64
N LEU A 43 -8.46 -0.74 1.66
CA LEU A 43 -7.95 -1.48 2.80
C LEU A 43 -8.69 -2.80 2.94
N SER A 44 -7.97 -3.84 3.36
CA SER A 44 -8.51 -5.19 3.49
C SER A 44 -8.23 -5.79 4.86
N ASN A 45 -9.24 -6.45 5.43
CA ASN A 45 -9.18 -7.25 6.64
C ASN A 45 -9.87 -8.61 6.44
N ILE A 46 -9.85 -9.11 5.19
CA ILE A 46 -10.65 -10.27 4.78
C ILE A 46 -10.24 -11.59 5.46
N TYR A 47 -8.99 -11.69 5.91
CA TYR A 47 -8.47 -12.91 6.56
C TYR A 47 -8.41 -12.82 8.08
N SER A 48 -8.91 -11.74 8.67
CA SER A 48 -8.92 -11.56 10.12
C SER A 48 -10.31 -11.82 10.71
N MET A 49 -10.31 -12.40 11.88
CA MET A 49 -11.53 -12.70 12.65
C MET A 49 -11.92 -11.54 13.60
N GLN A 50 -11.11 -10.49 13.65
CA GLN A 50 -11.33 -9.34 14.51
C GLN A 50 -11.22 -8.05 13.69
N PRO A 51 -11.88 -6.96 14.11
CA PRO A 51 -11.78 -5.69 13.40
C PRO A 51 -10.38 -5.07 13.56
N VAL A 52 -10.03 -4.21 12.60
CA VAL A 52 -8.88 -3.30 12.68
C VAL A 52 -9.41 -1.91 12.99
N GLU A 53 -8.95 -1.30 14.08
CA GLU A 53 -9.28 0.08 14.43
C GLU A 53 -8.12 0.99 14.06
N ILE A 54 -8.41 2.00 13.25
CA ILE A 54 -7.42 2.94 12.71
C ILE A 54 -7.74 4.34 13.21
N ARG A 55 -6.73 5.02 13.75
CA ARG A 55 -6.82 6.41 14.19
C ARG A 55 -6.77 7.37 13.01
N SER A 56 -5.81 7.16 12.10
CA SER A 56 -5.59 8.01 10.92
C SER A 56 -4.69 7.31 9.92
N ILE A 57 -4.79 7.75 8.66
CA ILE A 57 -3.90 7.31 7.58
C ILE A 57 -3.48 8.55 6.79
N TYR A 58 -2.18 8.71 6.55
CA TYR A 58 -1.69 9.75 5.67
C TYR A 58 -0.82 9.19 4.55
N ILE A 59 -0.83 9.90 3.42
CA ILE A 59 -0.03 9.60 2.23
C ILE A 59 0.86 10.80 1.92
N ALA A 60 2.06 10.53 1.45
CA ALA A 60 2.99 11.55 0.98
C ALA A 60 3.85 10.99 -0.16
N HIS A 61 4.47 11.88 -0.96
CA HIS A 61 5.49 11.47 -1.92
C HIS A 61 6.67 10.87 -1.18
N ALA A 62 7.09 9.67 -1.58
CA ALA A 62 8.21 8.98 -0.97
C ALA A 62 9.54 9.53 -1.49
N LYS A 63 10.52 9.61 -0.60
CA LYS A 63 11.94 9.78 -0.89
C LYS A 63 12.66 8.45 -0.68
N ASP A 64 13.94 8.48 -0.41
CA ASP A 64 14.68 7.24 -0.16
C ASP A 64 14.34 6.65 1.21
N SER A 65 14.33 5.32 1.28
CA SER A 65 14.08 4.58 2.50
C SER A 65 12.73 4.95 3.15
N PHE A 66 12.73 5.35 4.41
CA PHE A 66 11.54 5.78 5.14
C PHE A 66 11.16 7.25 4.90
N ALA A 67 12.02 8.02 4.24
CA ALA A 67 11.84 9.46 4.11
C ALA A 67 10.68 9.80 3.17
N ILE A 68 9.97 10.86 3.51
CA ILE A 68 8.87 11.40 2.73
C ILE A 68 9.04 12.92 2.53
N ASP A 69 8.37 13.46 1.51
CA ASP A 69 8.18 14.89 1.40
C ASP A 69 7.00 15.30 2.28
N ALA A 70 7.29 15.79 3.48
CA ALA A 70 6.27 16.14 4.48
C ALA A 70 5.30 17.21 4.00
N LYS A 71 5.71 18.09 3.06
CA LYS A 71 4.85 19.14 2.49
C LYS A 71 3.70 18.56 1.65
N THR A 72 3.85 17.36 1.15
CA THR A 72 2.86 16.67 0.30
C THR A 72 1.88 15.83 1.11
N ALA A 73 2.10 15.67 2.41
CA ALA A 73 1.29 14.79 3.25
C ALA A 73 -0.17 15.22 3.30
N GLN A 74 -1.06 14.26 3.07
CA GLN A 74 -2.51 14.40 3.14
C GLN A 74 -3.11 13.25 3.92
N TYR A 75 -4.13 13.52 4.72
CA TYR A 75 -4.85 12.51 5.49
C TYR A 75 -6.07 12.00 4.74
N PHE A 76 -6.22 10.69 4.66
CA PHE A 76 -7.46 10.06 4.18
C PHE A 76 -8.59 10.25 5.19
N LYS A 77 -9.81 10.32 4.68
CA LYS A 77 -11.05 10.30 5.45
C LYS A 77 -11.91 9.11 5.04
N PHE A 78 -12.77 8.71 5.94
CA PHE A 78 -13.75 7.64 5.76
C PHE A 78 -15.09 8.14 6.30
N GLY A 79 -16.01 8.50 5.41
CA GLY A 79 -17.25 9.19 5.79
C GLY A 79 -16.99 10.49 6.56
N ASN A 80 -16.06 11.31 6.06
CA ASN A 80 -15.58 12.57 6.68
C ASN A 80 -14.87 12.43 8.03
N SER A 81 -14.56 11.21 8.48
CA SER A 81 -13.78 10.95 9.71
C SER A 81 -12.38 10.49 9.37
N TYR A 82 -11.38 10.93 10.14
CA TYR A 82 -10.02 10.38 10.06
C TYR A 82 -9.93 9.00 10.69
N LYS A 83 -10.77 8.72 11.70
CA LYS A 83 -10.87 7.41 12.32
C LYS A 83 -11.72 6.48 11.46
N THR A 84 -11.34 5.22 11.41
CA THR A 84 -12.13 4.19 10.74
C THR A 84 -11.91 2.83 11.40
N VAL A 85 -12.83 1.92 11.07
CA VAL A 85 -12.74 0.50 11.46
C VAL A 85 -12.88 -0.33 10.20
N ILE A 86 -11.99 -1.28 10.01
CA ILE A 86 -12.18 -2.32 9.00
C ILE A 86 -12.79 -3.52 9.70
N PRO A 87 -14.06 -3.84 9.47
CA PRO A 87 -14.69 -4.98 10.14
C PRO A 87 -13.99 -6.30 9.82
N ALA A 88 -14.10 -7.27 10.69
CA ALA A 88 -13.60 -8.63 10.45
C ALA A 88 -14.13 -9.18 9.13
N GLY A 89 -13.25 -9.75 8.31
CA GLY A 89 -13.63 -10.35 7.03
C GLY A 89 -14.08 -9.37 5.95
N LYS A 90 -13.84 -8.06 6.11
CA LYS A 90 -14.31 -7.03 5.18
C LYS A 90 -13.19 -6.20 4.57
N GLN A 91 -13.56 -5.43 3.57
CA GLN A 91 -12.74 -4.39 2.94
C GLN A 91 -13.47 -3.06 3.04
N ILE A 92 -12.70 -1.97 3.04
CA ILE A 92 -13.23 -0.61 3.00
C ILE A 92 -12.46 0.22 1.98
N VAL A 93 -13.08 1.30 1.55
CA VAL A 93 -12.50 2.28 0.63
C VAL A 93 -12.60 3.66 1.26
N SER A 94 -11.54 4.44 1.17
CA SER A 94 -11.54 5.82 1.67
C SER A 94 -12.46 6.73 0.85
N ASP A 95 -12.79 7.88 1.41
CA ASP A 95 -13.31 8.99 0.63
C ASP A 95 -12.31 9.43 -0.43
N ALA A 96 -12.75 10.14 -1.44
CA ALA A 96 -11.88 10.75 -2.44
C ALA A 96 -10.96 11.77 -1.78
N LEU A 97 -9.68 11.74 -2.14
CA LEU A 97 -8.66 12.64 -1.62
C LEU A 97 -7.96 13.36 -2.77
N LYS A 98 -7.87 14.69 -2.70
CA LYS A 98 -7.01 15.45 -3.60
C LYS A 98 -5.56 15.16 -3.26
N PHE A 99 -4.84 14.59 -4.20
CA PHE A 99 -3.42 14.26 -4.07
C PHE A 99 -2.81 14.21 -5.47
N ASN A 100 -1.79 15.02 -5.72
CA ASN A 100 -1.10 15.04 -7.01
C ASN A 100 -0.22 13.80 -7.15
N LEU A 101 -0.82 12.71 -7.64
CA LEU A 101 -0.16 11.45 -7.88
C LEU A 101 0.43 11.46 -9.30
N ARG A 102 1.75 11.34 -9.39
CA ARG A 102 2.44 11.30 -10.68
C ARG A 102 2.56 9.87 -11.20
N ASN A 103 2.68 9.75 -12.53
CA ASN A 103 2.93 8.44 -13.14
C ASN A 103 4.23 7.83 -12.61
N LEU A 104 4.22 6.53 -12.35
CA LEU A 104 5.39 5.72 -11.96
C LEU A 104 6.08 6.18 -10.67
N GLU A 105 5.44 6.99 -9.85
CA GLU A 105 6.06 7.47 -8.62
C GLU A 105 5.90 6.50 -7.45
N ARG A 106 6.76 6.68 -6.46
CA ARG A 106 6.64 6.02 -5.16
C ARG A 106 5.93 6.95 -4.18
N VAL A 107 4.95 6.40 -3.47
CA VAL A 107 4.26 7.07 -2.37
C VAL A 107 4.37 6.25 -1.10
N ALA A 108 4.37 6.93 0.03
CA ALA A 108 4.37 6.30 1.34
C ALA A 108 3.01 6.48 1.99
N ILE A 109 2.41 5.36 2.40
CA ILE A 109 1.15 5.32 3.13
C ILE A 109 1.48 4.93 4.58
N THR A 110 1.12 5.79 5.53
CA THR A 110 1.36 5.55 6.95
C THR A 110 0.03 5.36 7.68
N ILE A 111 -0.14 4.18 8.29
CA ILE A 111 -1.33 3.84 9.08
C ILE A 111 -0.99 3.97 10.56
N ASN A 112 -1.76 4.77 11.29
CA ASN A 112 -1.73 4.84 12.74
C ASN A 112 -2.81 3.92 13.30
N TYR A 113 -2.41 2.75 13.78
CA TYR A 113 -3.32 1.76 14.34
C TYR A 113 -3.67 2.09 15.79
N THR A 114 -4.96 2.02 16.13
CA THR A 114 -5.43 1.98 17.52
C THR A 114 -5.39 0.55 18.03
N SER A 115 -6.03 -0.38 17.32
CA SER A 115 -5.95 -1.80 17.61
C SER A 115 -5.94 -2.63 16.33
N ALA A 116 -5.29 -3.76 16.38
CA ALA A 116 -5.17 -4.68 15.27
C ALA A 116 -5.18 -6.12 15.76
N PRO A 117 -5.71 -7.07 14.98
CA PRO A 117 -5.73 -8.47 15.35
C PRO A 117 -4.32 -9.07 15.36
N GLU A 118 -4.14 -10.16 16.12
CA GLU A 118 -2.89 -10.92 16.12
C GLU A 118 -2.60 -11.58 14.75
N VAL A 119 -3.65 -11.91 14.01
CA VAL A 119 -3.54 -12.46 12.65
C VAL A 119 -4.16 -11.46 11.68
N PRO A 120 -3.36 -10.51 11.16
CA PRO A 120 -3.84 -9.51 10.24
C PRO A 120 -3.95 -10.03 8.81
N THR A 121 -4.63 -9.26 7.97
CA THR A 121 -4.56 -9.40 6.52
C THR A 121 -3.37 -8.64 5.99
N VAL A 122 -2.49 -9.33 5.27
CA VAL A 122 -1.21 -8.80 4.79
C VAL A 122 -0.98 -9.16 3.32
N HIS A 123 0.09 -8.67 2.75
CA HIS A 123 0.76 -9.25 1.58
C HIS A 123 2.21 -9.57 1.96
N MET A 124 2.56 -10.86 1.97
CA MET A 124 3.84 -11.32 2.51
C MET A 124 5.03 -10.97 1.62
N GLY A 125 4.84 -11.04 0.31
CA GLY A 125 5.90 -10.86 -0.68
C GLY A 125 6.08 -9.43 -1.17
N SER A 126 6.01 -8.43 -0.33
CA SER A 126 6.04 -7.03 -0.77
C SER A 126 7.31 -6.61 -1.52
N ARG A 127 8.43 -7.27 -1.30
CA ARG A 127 9.76 -6.88 -1.81
C ARG A 127 10.10 -5.41 -1.50
N THR A 128 9.43 -4.88 -0.50
CA THR A 128 9.52 -3.48 -0.09
C THR A 128 9.46 -3.40 1.42
N THR A 129 10.35 -2.61 1.99
CA THR A 129 10.44 -2.42 3.43
C THR A 129 9.28 -1.57 3.92
N SER A 130 8.61 -2.05 4.96
CA SER A 130 7.67 -1.30 5.79
C SER A 130 8.33 -0.92 7.10
N TYR A 131 8.05 0.27 7.61
CA TYR A 131 8.69 0.85 8.79
C TYR A 131 7.68 0.99 9.91
N ILE A 132 7.97 0.38 11.07
CA ILE A 132 7.03 0.25 12.18
C ILE A 132 7.56 1.00 13.39
N MET A 133 6.73 1.91 13.92
CA MET A 133 7.01 2.72 15.10
C MET A 133 5.97 2.45 16.19
N LYS A 134 6.37 2.65 17.43
CA LYS A 134 5.42 2.68 18.56
C LYS A 134 4.62 3.98 18.56
N GLY A 135 3.34 3.90 18.88
CA GLY A 135 2.47 5.06 19.04
C GLY A 135 2.06 5.69 17.71
N VAL A 136 1.65 6.95 17.78
CA VAL A 136 1.12 7.74 16.67
C VAL A 136 2.24 8.56 16.04
N THR A 137 2.27 8.59 14.71
CA THR A 137 3.20 9.41 13.95
C THR A 137 2.48 10.41 13.06
N ASN A 138 3.24 11.40 12.57
CA ASN A 138 2.81 12.34 11.53
C ASN A 138 3.91 12.49 10.48
N ALA A 139 3.69 13.39 9.53
CA ALA A 139 4.62 13.61 8.41
C ALA A 139 6.02 14.07 8.83
N HIS A 140 6.18 14.63 10.03
CA HIS A 140 7.45 15.13 10.57
C HIS A 140 8.12 14.15 11.54
N SER A 141 7.51 13.00 11.79
CA SER A 141 8.07 11.98 12.68
C SER A 141 9.33 11.35 12.08
N ASN A 142 10.31 11.05 12.93
CA ASN A 142 11.54 10.38 12.52
C ASN A 142 11.39 8.86 12.59
N PHE A 143 11.51 8.19 11.44
CA PHE A 143 11.41 6.73 11.30
C PHE A 143 12.78 6.03 11.30
N GLU A 144 13.88 6.70 11.60
CA GLU A 144 15.22 6.13 11.56
C GLU A 144 15.36 4.86 12.41
N LYS A 145 14.76 4.87 13.60
CA LYS A 145 14.77 3.75 14.55
C LYS A 145 13.56 2.81 14.41
N ALA A 146 12.82 2.92 13.31
CA ALA A 146 11.69 2.05 13.06
C ALA A 146 12.12 0.59 12.92
N PHE A 147 11.29 -0.32 13.42
CA PHE A 147 11.40 -1.74 13.10
C PHE A 147 11.07 -1.94 11.62
N ARG A 148 11.79 -2.83 10.94
CA ARG A 148 11.69 -3.02 9.49
C ARG A 148 11.25 -4.43 9.16
N GLU A 149 10.24 -4.55 8.30
CA GLU A 149 9.76 -5.80 7.75
C GLU A 149 9.42 -5.64 6.27
N ASN A 150 9.60 -6.70 5.49
CA ASN A 150 9.30 -6.69 4.05
C ASN A 150 7.92 -7.30 3.77
N HIS A 151 6.89 -6.67 4.32
CA HIS A 151 5.48 -7.05 4.15
C HIS A 151 4.63 -5.79 3.99
N TRP A 152 3.48 -5.91 3.33
CA TRP A 152 2.44 -4.89 3.38
C TRP A 152 1.31 -5.34 4.31
N TYR A 153 0.76 -4.40 5.06
CA TYR A 153 -0.26 -4.62 6.08
C TYR A 153 -1.53 -3.86 5.74
N ASN A 154 -2.63 -4.55 5.57
CA ASN A 154 -3.99 -4.05 5.32
C ASN A 154 -4.19 -3.20 4.05
N ILE A 155 -3.19 -2.63 3.42
CA ILE A 155 -3.34 -1.92 2.16
C ILE A 155 -3.57 -2.92 1.02
N SER A 156 -4.53 -2.64 0.13
CA SER A 156 -4.87 -3.56 -0.97
C SER A 156 -4.94 -2.89 -2.34
N GLY A 157 -5.10 -1.57 -2.40
CA GLY A 157 -5.13 -0.88 -3.68
C GLY A 157 -5.22 0.63 -3.57
N ILE A 158 -4.86 1.28 -4.68
CA ILE A 158 -5.05 2.73 -4.88
C ILE A 158 -5.76 2.88 -6.22
N ASP A 159 -6.87 3.59 -6.22
CA ASP A 159 -7.57 4.03 -7.42
C ASP A 159 -7.33 5.51 -7.68
N VAL A 160 -7.25 5.87 -8.94
CA VAL A 160 -7.25 7.26 -9.40
C VAL A 160 -8.57 7.58 -10.08
N TYR A 161 -9.08 8.79 -9.85
CA TYR A 161 -10.22 9.30 -10.59
C TYR A 161 -9.77 9.81 -11.96
N THR A 162 -10.55 9.53 -12.98
CA THR A 162 -10.33 10.04 -14.33
C THR A 162 -11.66 10.39 -14.99
N MET A 163 -11.67 11.47 -15.74
CA MET A 163 -12.80 11.86 -16.61
C MET A 163 -12.68 11.26 -18.01
N SER A 164 -11.53 10.65 -18.33
CA SER A 164 -11.29 10.04 -19.66
C SER A 164 -11.92 8.66 -19.75
N ASN A 165 -12.66 8.41 -20.82
CA ASN A 165 -13.21 7.08 -21.12
C ASN A 165 -12.17 6.08 -21.67
N ASN A 166 -10.96 6.54 -21.96
CA ASN A 166 -9.88 5.73 -22.51
C ASN A 166 -8.93 5.14 -21.46
N MET A 167 -9.25 5.33 -20.19
CA MET A 167 -8.43 4.77 -19.11
C MET A 167 -8.85 3.34 -18.80
N SER A 168 -7.88 2.47 -18.65
CA SER A 168 -8.07 1.06 -18.26
C SER A 168 -7.01 0.60 -17.29
N ALA A 169 -7.13 -0.61 -16.78
CA ALA A 169 -6.11 -1.26 -15.95
C ALA A 169 -5.95 -2.72 -16.36
N ILE A 170 -4.71 -3.17 -16.36
CA ILE A 170 -4.33 -4.56 -16.56
C ILE A 170 -4.13 -5.18 -15.18
N ALA A 171 -4.98 -6.13 -14.81
CA ALA A 171 -4.82 -6.90 -13.57
C ALA A 171 -4.06 -8.20 -13.90
N ILE A 172 -2.94 -8.42 -13.22
CA ILE A 172 -2.04 -9.55 -13.45
C ILE A 172 -2.16 -10.50 -12.27
N ILE A 173 -2.71 -11.68 -12.52
CA ILE A 173 -2.80 -12.76 -11.55
C ILE A 173 -1.66 -13.73 -11.81
N GLY A 174 -0.99 -14.18 -10.76
CA GLY A 174 0.14 -15.10 -10.92
C GLY A 174 0.70 -15.60 -9.60
N ASN A 175 1.77 -16.36 -9.72
CA ASN A 175 2.48 -16.97 -8.60
C ASN A 175 3.66 -16.09 -8.13
N SER A 176 4.63 -16.70 -7.46
CA SER A 176 5.81 -16.03 -6.90
C SER A 176 6.63 -15.23 -7.92
N ILE A 177 6.64 -15.62 -9.19
CA ILE A 177 7.39 -14.90 -10.24
C ILE A 177 6.71 -13.54 -10.49
N THR A 178 5.40 -13.54 -10.59
CA THR A 178 4.60 -12.31 -10.73
C THR A 178 4.66 -11.46 -9.47
N ASP A 179 4.58 -12.08 -8.29
CA ASP A 179 4.72 -11.43 -6.99
C ASP A 179 6.09 -10.72 -6.82
N GLY A 180 7.10 -11.18 -7.53
CA GLY A 180 8.42 -10.55 -7.58
C GLY A 180 9.55 -11.36 -6.94
N LYS A 181 9.40 -12.68 -6.82
CA LYS A 181 10.48 -13.53 -6.31
C LYS A 181 11.76 -13.29 -7.11
N CYS A 182 12.88 -13.05 -6.39
CA CYS A 182 14.18 -12.73 -6.93
C CYS A 182 14.32 -11.34 -7.58
N SER A 183 13.31 -10.48 -7.50
CA SER A 183 13.51 -9.06 -7.77
C SER A 183 14.25 -8.38 -6.60
N THR A 184 14.75 -7.19 -6.83
CA THR A 184 15.57 -6.47 -5.84
C THR A 184 14.68 -5.78 -4.82
N ASP A 185 14.89 -6.03 -3.54
CA ASP A 185 14.17 -5.36 -2.47
C ASP A 185 14.30 -3.83 -2.57
N ASN A 186 13.20 -3.14 -2.42
CA ASN A 186 13.06 -1.68 -2.51
C ASN A 186 13.35 -1.05 -3.88
N ALA A 187 13.73 -1.81 -4.89
CA ALA A 187 13.96 -1.30 -6.24
C ALA A 187 12.67 -1.14 -7.06
N GLN A 188 11.55 -1.72 -6.60
CA GLN A 188 10.27 -1.68 -7.31
C GLN A 188 10.42 -2.15 -8.78
N ASN A 189 11.15 -3.24 -8.98
CA ASN A 189 11.51 -3.77 -10.29
C ASN A 189 10.96 -5.19 -10.55
N ARG A 190 9.80 -5.51 -9.98
CA ARG A 190 9.03 -6.69 -10.37
C ARG A 190 8.69 -6.59 -11.85
N TRP A 191 8.56 -7.70 -12.56
CA TRP A 191 8.28 -7.60 -13.99
C TRP A 191 7.01 -6.81 -14.34
N PRO A 192 5.91 -6.79 -13.52
CA PRO A 192 4.79 -5.89 -13.79
C PRO A 192 5.14 -4.41 -13.64
N ASP A 193 6.04 -4.06 -12.70
CA ASP A 193 6.54 -2.68 -12.57
C ASP A 193 7.31 -2.26 -13.82
N VAL A 194 8.21 -3.13 -14.28
CA VAL A 194 9.00 -2.91 -15.51
C VAL A 194 8.08 -2.82 -16.74
N MET A 195 7.05 -3.66 -16.81
CA MET A 195 6.06 -3.58 -17.87
C MET A 195 5.36 -2.22 -17.90
N SER A 196 4.94 -1.72 -16.73
CA SER A 196 4.34 -0.39 -16.63
C SER A 196 5.27 0.73 -17.11
N GLU A 197 6.54 0.67 -16.73
CA GLU A 197 7.56 1.61 -17.22
C GLU A 197 7.72 1.54 -18.74
N MET A 198 7.82 0.35 -19.29
CA MET A 198 7.96 0.16 -20.74
C MET A 198 6.74 0.68 -21.50
N LEU A 199 5.53 0.38 -21.03
CA LEU A 199 4.30 0.90 -21.64
C LEU A 199 4.34 2.42 -21.72
N GLN A 200 4.70 3.09 -20.65
CA GLN A 200 4.66 4.56 -20.57
C GLN A 200 5.87 5.22 -21.24
N LEU A 201 7.09 4.78 -20.92
CA LEU A 201 8.31 5.47 -21.33
C LEU A 201 8.75 5.09 -22.75
N LYS A 202 8.61 3.81 -23.12
CA LYS A 202 9.02 3.34 -24.44
C LYS A 202 7.89 3.40 -25.48
N HIS A 203 6.69 2.94 -25.11
CA HIS A 203 5.57 2.84 -26.04
C HIS A 203 4.59 4.01 -25.95
N LYS A 204 4.79 4.96 -25.03
CA LYS A 204 3.94 6.15 -24.82
C LYS A 204 2.48 5.82 -24.52
N ILE A 205 2.22 4.64 -23.97
CA ILE A 205 0.89 4.21 -23.51
C ILE A 205 0.75 4.64 -22.05
N THR A 206 0.07 5.76 -21.80
CA THR A 206 -0.01 6.40 -20.48
C THR A 206 -1.39 6.26 -19.84
N ASN A 207 -2.31 5.56 -20.47
CA ASN A 207 -3.70 5.42 -20.07
C ASN A 207 -4.02 4.03 -19.49
N GLN A 208 -3.01 3.22 -19.19
CA GLN A 208 -3.20 1.89 -18.62
C GLN A 208 -2.52 1.74 -17.28
N GLY A 209 -3.31 1.51 -16.24
CA GLY A 209 -2.82 1.05 -14.95
C GLY A 209 -2.34 -0.39 -15.03
N VAL A 210 -1.38 -0.76 -14.19
CA VAL A 210 -0.89 -2.13 -14.05
C VAL A 210 -1.00 -2.54 -12.58
N LEU A 211 -1.75 -3.61 -12.34
CA LEU A 211 -2.06 -4.11 -11.00
C LEU A 211 -1.43 -5.50 -10.82
N ASN A 212 -0.48 -5.60 -9.91
CA ASN A 212 0.18 -6.87 -9.60
C ASN A 212 -0.58 -7.60 -8.49
N LEU A 213 -1.25 -8.69 -8.84
CA LEU A 213 -1.97 -9.58 -7.93
C LEU A 213 -1.31 -10.96 -7.80
N GLY A 214 0.00 -11.02 -7.99
CA GLY A 214 0.78 -12.22 -7.75
C GLY A 214 0.82 -12.60 -6.28
N ILE A 215 0.83 -13.90 -5.99
CA ILE A 215 0.94 -14.47 -4.64
C ILE A 215 2.00 -15.57 -4.65
N GLY A 216 2.97 -15.46 -3.74
CA GLY A 216 3.95 -16.51 -3.52
C GLY A 216 3.30 -17.82 -3.09
N ASN A 217 3.85 -18.95 -3.57
CA ASN A 217 3.34 -20.31 -3.34
C ASN A 217 1.94 -20.60 -3.93
N ASN A 218 1.43 -19.75 -4.79
CA ASN A 218 0.22 -20.01 -5.56
C ASN A 218 0.55 -20.91 -6.76
N ARG A 219 -0.17 -22.03 -6.89
CA ARG A 219 0.02 -23.02 -7.95
C ARG A 219 -1.24 -23.15 -8.80
#